data_9dac284a4436d1337b53d1d047f86ebb
#
_entry.id   9dac284a4436d1337b53d1d047f86ebb
#
_cell.length_a   1.000
_cell.length_b   1.000
_cell.length_c   1.000
_cell.angle_alpha   90.00
_cell.angle_beta   90.00
_cell.angle_gamma   90.00
#
_symmetry.space_group_name_H-M   'P 1'
#
loop_
_entity.id
_entity.type
_entity.pdbx_description
1 polymer ?
#
loop_
_entity_poly.entity_id
_entity_poly.type
_entity_poly.pdbx_seq_one_letter_code
_entity_poly.pdbx_strand_id
1 'polypeptide(L)'
;MEHTLPALPYALDALAPHISKETLEYHYGKHHQTYVTNLNNLIKGTEFENSTLEEIVKKSSAGIFNNSAQVWNHTFYWNGLKPNGGGAPTGALAAAIDAKWGSFDAFKEAFTKSAIGNFGSSWTWLVKKADGSLDIVNTSNAATPLTTADKALITCDLWEHAYYIDYRNARAKYVEAFWSLANWDFAAANFA
;
A
#
# COMPACT_ATOMS: atom_id res chain seq x y z
N MET A 1 -18.81 -9.31 -13.06
CA MET A 1 -17.44 -9.11 -13.64
C MET A 1 -16.47 -9.90 -12.79
N GLU A 2 -15.54 -10.63 -13.39
CA GLU A 2 -14.52 -11.35 -12.61
C GLU A 2 -13.31 -10.44 -12.38
N HIS A 3 -12.91 -10.30 -11.11
CA HIS A 3 -11.69 -9.61 -10.74
C HIS A 3 -10.50 -10.57 -10.87
N THR A 4 -9.38 -10.08 -11.38
CA THR A 4 -8.16 -10.87 -11.57
C THR A 4 -7.03 -10.32 -10.72
N LEU A 5 -6.06 -11.16 -10.36
CA LEU A 5 -4.84 -10.71 -9.71
C LEU A 5 -4.04 -9.86 -10.72
N PRO A 6 -3.83 -8.56 -10.46
CA PRO A 6 -3.05 -7.72 -11.35
C PRO A 6 -1.61 -8.21 -11.45
N ALA A 7 -1.02 -8.18 -12.64
CA ALA A 7 0.38 -8.54 -12.81
C ALA A 7 1.29 -7.59 -12.01
N LEU A 8 2.36 -8.13 -11.41
CA LEU A 8 3.39 -7.31 -10.81
C LEU A 8 4.09 -6.47 -11.89
N PRO A 9 4.45 -5.20 -11.60
CA PRO A 9 5.19 -4.37 -12.56
C PRO A 9 6.68 -4.75 -12.67
N TYR A 10 7.13 -5.81 -12.00
CA TYR A 10 8.50 -6.32 -11.97
C TYR A 10 8.51 -7.84 -11.71
N ALA A 11 9.68 -8.47 -11.92
CA ALA A 11 9.86 -9.90 -11.62
C ALA A 11 9.79 -10.18 -10.12
N LEU A 12 9.43 -11.42 -9.74
CA LEU A 12 9.27 -11.83 -8.34
C LEU A 12 10.54 -11.66 -7.47
N ASP A 13 11.72 -11.67 -8.06
CA ASP A 13 13.01 -11.52 -7.39
C ASP A 13 13.61 -10.10 -7.49
N ALA A 14 12.93 -9.20 -8.19
CA ALA A 14 13.48 -7.89 -8.52
C ALA A 14 13.60 -6.92 -7.32
N LEU A 15 12.92 -7.19 -6.22
CA LEU A 15 13.00 -6.38 -5.00
C LEU A 15 14.11 -6.84 -4.05
N ALA A 16 14.82 -7.93 -4.36
CA ALA A 16 15.97 -8.37 -3.57
C ALA A 16 17.10 -7.33 -3.63
N PRO A 17 17.88 -7.18 -2.54
CA PRO A 17 17.88 -7.98 -1.30
C PRO A 17 16.89 -7.46 -0.24
N HIS A 18 16.08 -6.45 -0.52
CA HIS A 18 15.21 -5.77 0.45
C HIS A 18 13.93 -6.57 0.77
N ILE A 19 13.32 -7.17 -0.24
CA ILE A 19 12.20 -8.11 -0.11
C ILE A 19 12.55 -9.32 -0.97
N SER A 20 12.56 -10.50 -0.37
CA SER A 20 12.94 -11.73 -1.06
C SER A 20 11.88 -12.21 -2.05
N LYS A 21 12.32 -13.03 -3.01
CA LYS A 21 11.41 -13.76 -3.89
C LYS A 21 10.42 -14.61 -3.09
N GLU A 22 10.88 -15.29 -2.03
CA GLU A 22 10.01 -16.10 -1.17
C GLU A 22 8.88 -15.25 -0.56
N THR A 23 9.19 -14.06 -0.04
CA THR A 23 8.16 -13.14 0.46
C THR A 23 7.14 -12.81 -0.64
N LEU A 24 7.56 -12.51 -1.87
CA LEU A 24 6.63 -12.22 -2.96
C LEU A 24 5.80 -13.44 -3.37
N GLU A 25 6.38 -14.65 -3.39
CA GLU A 25 5.66 -15.88 -3.68
C GLU A 25 4.50 -16.12 -2.70
N TYR A 26 4.66 -15.77 -1.42
CA TYR A 26 3.60 -15.83 -0.42
C TYR A 26 2.72 -14.58 -0.41
N HIS A 27 3.30 -13.40 -0.33
CA HIS A 27 2.56 -12.16 -0.16
C HIS A 27 1.69 -11.81 -1.38
N TYR A 28 2.27 -11.87 -2.59
CA TYR A 28 1.55 -11.67 -3.84
C TYR A 28 0.84 -12.95 -4.29
N GLY A 29 1.57 -14.07 -4.36
CA GLY A 29 1.09 -15.31 -4.97
C GLY A 29 0.08 -16.09 -4.11
N LYS A 30 0.03 -15.86 -2.79
CA LYS A 30 -0.92 -16.50 -1.86
C LYS A 30 -1.87 -15.50 -1.23
N HIS A 31 -1.39 -14.55 -0.44
CA HIS A 31 -2.27 -13.60 0.26
C HIS A 31 -3.10 -12.75 -0.70
N HIS A 32 -2.47 -12.02 -1.62
CA HIS A 32 -3.17 -11.18 -2.58
C HIS A 32 -4.09 -12.00 -3.48
N GLN A 33 -3.61 -13.14 -4.01
CA GLN A 33 -4.43 -14.05 -4.81
C GLN A 33 -5.65 -14.57 -4.03
N THR A 34 -5.51 -14.88 -2.76
CA THR A 34 -6.62 -15.36 -1.92
C THR A 34 -7.68 -14.29 -1.74
N TYR A 35 -7.29 -13.02 -1.55
CA TYR A 35 -8.25 -11.92 -1.49
C TYR A 35 -9.04 -11.77 -2.79
N VAL A 36 -8.39 -11.91 -3.95
CA VAL A 36 -9.07 -11.89 -5.26
C VAL A 36 -10.06 -13.06 -5.38
N THR A 37 -9.63 -14.27 -5.04
CA THR A 37 -10.47 -15.47 -5.09
C THR A 37 -11.68 -15.35 -4.16
N ASN A 38 -11.47 -14.92 -2.93
CA ASN A 38 -12.53 -14.71 -1.96
C ASN A 38 -13.51 -13.62 -2.39
N LEU A 39 -13.00 -12.50 -2.90
CA LEU A 39 -13.83 -11.42 -3.44
C LEU A 39 -14.78 -11.96 -4.52
N ASN A 40 -14.24 -12.64 -5.54
CA ASN A 40 -15.04 -13.21 -6.62
C ASN A 40 -16.11 -14.19 -6.12
N ASN A 41 -15.82 -14.96 -5.08
CA ASN A 41 -16.80 -15.88 -4.50
C ASN A 41 -17.90 -15.13 -3.72
N LEU A 42 -17.53 -14.09 -2.98
CA LEU A 42 -18.46 -13.35 -2.12
C LEU A 42 -19.41 -12.43 -2.89
N ILE A 43 -19.01 -11.90 -4.04
CA ILE A 43 -19.84 -10.98 -4.83
C ILE A 43 -20.85 -11.69 -5.75
N LYS A 44 -20.72 -13.00 -5.98
CA LYS A 44 -21.65 -13.77 -6.84
C LYS A 44 -23.09 -13.65 -6.34
N GLY A 45 -23.99 -13.25 -7.24
CA GLY A 45 -25.41 -13.09 -6.93
C GLY A 45 -25.74 -11.89 -6.04
N THR A 46 -24.78 -11.01 -5.78
CA THR A 46 -24.99 -9.75 -5.05
C THR A 46 -25.07 -8.55 -6.00
N GLU A 47 -25.44 -7.40 -5.48
CA GLU A 47 -25.41 -6.13 -6.23
C GLU A 47 -24.00 -5.75 -6.74
N PHE A 48 -22.94 -6.34 -6.16
CA PHE A 48 -21.55 -6.09 -6.50
C PHE A 48 -20.98 -6.99 -7.61
N GLU A 49 -21.71 -7.98 -8.10
CA GLU A 49 -21.22 -8.97 -9.07
C GLU A 49 -20.61 -8.37 -10.34
N ASN A 50 -21.14 -7.22 -10.77
CA ASN A 50 -20.67 -6.51 -11.97
C ASN A 50 -20.06 -5.14 -11.67
N SER A 51 -19.78 -4.85 -10.41
CA SER A 51 -19.19 -3.56 -9.98
C SER A 51 -17.67 -3.54 -10.18
N THR A 52 -17.13 -2.35 -10.35
CA THR A 52 -15.68 -2.13 -10.32
C THR A 52 -15.13 -2.35 -8.89
N LEU A 53 -13.84 -2.67 -8.77
CA LEU A 53 -13.19 -2.88 -7.48
C LEU A 53 -13.38 -1.68 -6.55
N GLU A 54 -13.19 -0.46 -7.06
CA GLU A 54 -13.34 0.77 -6.27
C GLU A 54 -14.76 1.02 -5.80
N GLU A 55 -15.77 0.69 -6.63
CA GLU A 55 -17.17 0.79 -6.22
C GLU A 55 -17.48 -0.20 -5.10
N ILE A 56 -16.97 -1.42 -5.18
CA ILE A 56 -17.12 -2.44 -4.14
C ILE A 56 -16.50 -1.94 -2.85
N VAL A 57 -15.25 -1.46 -2.88
CA VAL A 57 -14.57 -0.93 -1.69
C VAL A 57 -15.35 0.21 -1.04
N LYS A 58 -15.89 1.12 -1.84
CA LYS A 58 -16.61 2.31 -1.32
C LYS A 58 -18.00 2.02 -0.77
N LYS A 59 -18.67 0.93 -1.23
CA LYS A 59 -20.10 0.69 -0.95
C LYS A 59 -20.36 -0.57 -0.13
N SER A 60 -19.41 -1.51 -0.08
CA SER A 60 -19.60 -2.78 0.61
C SER A 60 -19.19 -2.73 2.08
N SER A 61 -19.45 -3.82 2.78
CA SER A 61 -19.11 -4.00 4.20
C SER A 61 -18.64 -5.42 4.49
N ALA A 62 -18.18 -5.66 5.70
CA ALA A 62 -17.82 -6.97 6.23
C ALA A 62 -16.84 -7.74 5.30
N GLY A 63 -17.14 -9.00 4.95
CA GLY A 63 -16.28 -9.86 4.17
C GLY A 63 -16.00 -9.34 2.75
N ILE A 64 -17.01 -8.76 2.08
CA ILE A 64 -16.84 -8.17 0.74
C ILE A 64 -15.89 -6.98 0.81
N PHE A 65 -16.10 -6.06 1.75
CA PHE A 65 -15.21 -4.94 1.98
C PHE A 65 -13.79 -5.40 2.29
N ASN A 66 -13.63 -6.32 3.25
CA ASN A 66 -12.29 -6.76 3.66
C ASN A 66 -11.48 -7.31 2.48
N ASN A 67 -12.08 -8.16 1.65
CA ASN A 67 -11.37 -8.76 0.52
C ASN A 67 -11.16 -7.74 -0.61
N SER A 68 -12.14 -6.92 -0.96
CA SER A 68 -11.99 -5.90 -2.02
C SER A 68 -10.97 -4.82 -1.65
N ALA A 69 -11.01 -4.34 -0.41
CA ALA A 69 -10.07 -3.35 0.08
C ALA A 69 -8.64 -3.91 0.12
N GLN A 70 -8.46 -5.19 0.54
CA GLN A 70 -7.14 -5.82 0.50
C GLN A 70 -6.64 -6.04 -0.93
N VAL A 71 -7.50 -6.38 -1.90
CA VAL A 71 -7.10 -6.42 -3.31
C VAL A 71 -6.60 -5.05 -3.76
N TRP A 72 -7.31 -3.98 -3.42
CA TRP A 72 -6.92 -2.62 -3.79
C TRP A 72 -5.64 -2.19 -3.08
N ASN A 73 -5.53 -2.38 -1.76
CA ASN A 73 -4.36 -2.00 -0.95
C ASN A 73 -3.09 -2.68 -1.44
N HIS A 74 -3.15 -4.00 -1.73
CA HIS A 74 -1.99 -4.75 -2.22
C HIS A 74 -1.59 -4.32 -3.64
N THR A 75 -2.57 -4.10 -4.54
CA THR A 75 -2.27 -3.56 -5.88
C THR A 75 -1.57 -2.21 -5.79
N PHE A 76 -2.05 -1.33 -4.91
CA PHE A 76 -1.46 -0.02 -4.67
C PHE A 76 -0.05 -0.12 -4.09
N TYR A 77 0.16 -1.05 -3.14
CA TYR A 77 1.46 -1.31 -2.53
C TYR A 77 2.49 -1.79 -3.56
N TRP A 78 2.14 -2.75 -4.43
CA TRP A 78 3.06 -3.24 -5.45
C TRP A 78 3.49 -2.15 -6.43
N ASN A 79 2.58 -1.29 -6.86
CA ASN A 79 2.89 -0.14 -7.72
C ASN A 79 3.71 0.93 -7.00
N GLY A 80 3.57 1.03 -5.67
CA GLY A 80 4.33 1.91 -4.81
C GLY A 80 5.78 1.48 -4.55
N LEU A 81 6.18 0.29 -5.02
CA LEU A 81 7.54 -0.23 -4.94
C LEU A 81 8.13 -0.36 -6.34
N LYS A 82 9.45 -0.19 -6.46
CA LYS A 82 10.18 -0.51 -7.71
C LYS A 82 11.59 -1.00 -7.42
N PRO A 83 12.15 -1.87 -8.29
CA PRO A 83 13.56 -2.24 -8.24
C PRO A 83 14.44 -0.98 -8.34
N ASN A 84 15.48 -0.91 -7.51
CA ASN A 84 16.38 0.26 -7.43
C ASN A 84 15.61 1.58 -7.20
N GLY A 85 14.54 1.51 -6.43
CA GLY A 85 13.75 2.66 -6.02
C GLY A 85 14.45 3.51 -4.95
N GLY A 86 13.67 4.13 -4.10
CA GLY A 86 14.18 4.95 -3.00
C GLY A 86 14.64 6.34 -3.44
N GLY A 87 15.62 6.89 -2.72
CA GLY A 87 15.96 8.30 -2.86
C GLY A 87 14.87 9.23 -2.32
N ALA A 88 14.75 10.41 -2.88
CA ALA A 88 13.74 11.40 -2.54
C ALA A 88 12.85 11.73 -3.76
N PRO A 89 11.59 12.14 -3.54
CA PRO A 89 10.75 12.66 -4.61
C PRO A 89 11.32 13.95 -5.19
N THR A 90 10.85 14.32 -6.37
CA THR A 90 11.21 15.57 -7.05
C THR A 90 9.96 16.38 -7.40
N GLY A 91 10.13 17.59 -7.90
CA GLY A 91 9.03 18.42 -8.41
C GLY A 91 8.00 18.82 -7.35
N ALA A 92 6.75 18.85 -7.72
CA ALA A 92 5.66 19.36 -6.88
C ALA A 92 5.45 18.54 -5.58
N LEU A 93 5.63 17.21 -5.64
CA LEU A 93 5.54 16.37 -4.44
C LEU A 93 6.64 16.68 -3.44
N ALA A 94 7.88 16.87 -3.89
CA ALA A 94 8.99 17.26 -3.01
C ALA A 94 8.71 18.61 -2.33
N ALA A 95 8.27 19.61 -3.10
CA ALA A 95 7.92 20.92 -2.55
C ALA A 95 6.79 20.85 -1.51
N ALA A 96 5.78 19.99 -1.74
CA ALA A 96 4.69 19.79 -0.79
C ALA A 96 5.15 19.07 0.50
N ILE A 97 6.06 18.11 0.38
CA ILE A 97 6.69 17.44 1.54
C ILE A 97 7.50 18.44 2.35
N ASP A 98 8.36 19.25 1.70
CA ASP A 98 9.17 20.26 2.37
C ASP A 98 8.29 21.33 3.05
N ALA A 99 7.20 21.76 2.40
CA ALA A 99 6.25 22.69 2.99
C ALA A 99 5.57 22.14 4.25
N LYS A 100 5.27 20.83 4.30
CA LYS A 100 4.59 20.21 5.45
C LYS A 100 5.55 19.84 6.59
N TRP A 101 6.71 19.27 6.28
CA TRP A 101 7.64 18.73 7.30
C TRP A 101 8.97 19.46 7.39
N GLY A 102 9.25 20.43 6.52
CA GLY A 102 10.49 21.19 6.48
C GLY A 102 11.59 20.54 5.63
N SER A 103 11.58 19.24 5.48
CA SER A 103 12.51 18.50 4.61
C SER A 103 11.99 17.08 4.34
N PHE A 104 12.54 16.43 3.30
CA PHE A 104 12.28 15.02 3.05
C PHE A 104 12.75 14.12 4.21
N ASP A 105 13.88 14.41 4.84
CA ASP A 105 14.39 13.61 5.96
C ASP A 105 13.45 13.68 7.18
N ALA A 106 12.92 14.86 7.49
CA ALA A 106 11.93 15.03 8.55
C ALA A 106 10.62 14.28 8.24
N PHE A 107 10.15 14.30 6.99
CA PHE A 107 9.04 13.49 6.55
C PHE A 107 9.32 12.00 6.72
N LYS A 108 10.48 11.53 6.23
CA LYS A 108 10.90 10.12 6.34
C LYS A 108 10.95 9.66 7.79
N GLU A 109 11.47 10.47 8.68
CA GLU A 109 11.48 10.20 10.13
C GLU A 109 10.04 10.09 10.68
N ALA A 110 9.18 11.05 10.37
CA ALA A 110 7.78 11.07 10.81
C ALA A 110 7.00 9.86 10.31
N PHE A 111 7.14 9.51 9.03
CA PHE A 111 6.50 8.34 8.44
C PHE A 111 7.02 7.04 9.07
N THR A 112 8.33 6.91 9.21
CA THR A 112 8.98 5.73 9.84
C THR A 112 8.49 5.54 11.27
N LYS A 113 8.47 6.60 12.06
CA LYS A 113 7.94 6.57 13.44
C LYS A 113 6.47 6.15 13.47
N SER A 114 5.65 6.70 12.58
CA SER A 114 4.24 6.33 12.45
C SER A 114 4.08 4.86 12.07
N ALA A 115 4.83 4.37 11.08
CA ALA A 115 4.78 2.98 10.60
C ALA A 115 5.22 1.98 11.69
N ILE A 116 6.31 2.24 12.38
CA ILE A 116 6.80 1.36 13.46
C ILE A 116 5.80 1.32 14.62
N GLY A 117 5.23 2.46 14.99
CA GLY A 117 4.27 2.60 16.09
C GLY A 117 2.85 2.15 15.75
N ASN A 118 2.53 1.87 14.49
CA ASN A 118 1.20 1.45 14.06
C ASN A 118 0.92 0.02 14.54
N PHE A 119 0.01 -0.12 15.52
CA PHE A 119 -0.20 -1.37 16.24
C PHE A 119 -0.98 -2.41 15.40
N GLY A 120 -0.51 -3.66 15.41
CA GLY A 120 -1.20 -4.79 14.79
C GLY A 120 -1.06 -4.85 13.26
N SER A 121 -1.98 -5.56 12.61
CA SER A 121 -2.09 -5.64 11.15
C SER A 121 -2.66 -4.33 10.60
N SER A 122 -1.86 -3.62 9.82
CA SER A 122 -2.14 -2.21 9.51
C SER A 122 -1.39 -1.74 8.26
N TRP A 123 -1.65 -0.50 7.86
CA TRP A 123 -1.02 0.19 6.74
C TRP A 123 -0.67 1.61 7.16
N THR A 124 0.46 2.12 6.72
CA THR A 124 0.80 3.54 6.84
C THR A 124 0.87 4.17 5.46
N TRP A 125 0.20 5.29 5.31
CA TRP A 125 -0.02 5.99 4.04
C TRP A 125 0.54 7.40 4.09
N LEU A 126 1.15 7.86 3.01
CA LEU A 126 1.19 9.27 2.67
C LEU A 126 -0.05 9.58 1.85
N VAL A 127 -0.81 10.58 2.26
CA VAL A 127 -2.03 11.00 1.57
C VAL A 127 -2.02 12.48 1.25
N LYS A 128 -2.75 12.86 0.18
CA LYS A 128 -3.14 14.23 -0.11
C LYS A 128 -4.57 14.42 0.40
N LYS A 129 -4.76 15.36 1.31
CA LYS A 129 -6.05 15.71 1.87
C LYS A 129 -6.91 16.47 0.86
N ALA A 130 -8.21 16.57 1.11
CA ALA A 130 -9.14 17.31 0.24
C ALA A 130 -8.79 18.80 0.09
N ASP A 131 -8.11 19.40 1.06
CA ASP A 131 -7.60 20.78 1.01
C ASP A 131 -6.26 20.93 0.28
N GLY A 132 -5.73 19.81 -0.25
CA GLY A 132 -4.45 19.75 -0.96
C GLY A 132 -3.22 19.56 -0.07
N SER A 133 -3.35 19.63 1.26
CA SER A 133 -2.26 19.38 2.19
C SER A 133 -1.87 17.89 2.23
N LEU A 134 -0.64 17.61 2.63
CA LEU A 134 -0.19 16.23 2.86
C LEU A 134 -0.38 15.81 4.31
N ASP A 135 -0.60 14.50 4.51
CA ASP A 135 -0.64 13.90 5.84
C ASP A 135 -0.15 12.45 5.84
N ILE A 136 0.27 11.98 7.02
CA ILE A 136 0.59 10.58 7.28
C ILE A 136 -0.60 9.96 8.02
N VAL A 137 -1.21 8.94 7.43
CA VAL A 137 -2.41 8.29 7.97
C VAL A 137 -2.15 6.81 8.21
N ASN A 138 -2.60 6.31 9.36
CA ASN A 138 -2.58 4.89 9.70
C ASN A 138 -3.97 4.30 9.56
N THR A 139 -4.06 3.12 8.94
CA THR A 139 -5.30 2.35 8.86
C THR A 139 -5.10 0.94 9.39
N SER A 140 -6.12 0.39 10.06
CA SER A 140 -6.07 -0.96 10.63
C SER A 140 -6.74 -1.97 9.69
N ASN A 141 -6.23 -3.19 9.69
CA ASN A 141 -6.77 -4.32 8.92
C ASN A 141 -6.88 -4.00 7.42
N ALA A 142 -8.07 -4.02 6.85
CA ALA A 142 -8.33 -3.74 5.44
C ALA A 142 -8.68 -2.26 5.15
N ALA A 143 -8.80 -1.42 6.18
CA ALA A 143 -9.20 -0.02 5.97
C ALA A 143 -8.21 0.72 5.05
N THR A 144 -8.76 1.65 4.25
CA THR A 144 -8.04 2.29 3.15
C THR A 144 -8.46 3.76 2.99
N PRO A 145 -7.56 4.66 2.60
CA PRO A 145 -7.92 6.05 2.27
C PRO A 145 -8.95 6.15 1.12
N LEU A 146 -9.09 5.11 0.28
CA LEU A 146 -10.06 5.10 -0.82
C LEU A 146 -11.52 5.32 -0.37
N THR A 147 -11.83 5.01 0.90
CA THR A 147 -13.17 5.24 1.49
C THR A 147 -13.33 6.63 2.10
N THR A 148 -12.33 7.47 2.03
CA THR A 148 -12.32 8.84 2.55
C THR A 148 -12.22 9.87 1.42
N ALA A 149 -12.13 11.15 1.75
CA ALA A 149 -11.81 12.20 0.79
C ALA A 149 -10.31 12.33 0.48
N ASP A 150 -9.47 11.52 1.13
CA ASP A 150 -8.03 11.58 0.98
C ASP A 150 -7.59 10.79 -0.26
N LYS A 151 -6.59 11.32 -0.98
CA LYS A 151 -5.96 10.63 -2.11
C LYS A 151 -4.68 9.93 -1.64
N ALA A 152 -4.62 8.61 -1.72
CA ALA A 152 -3.41 7.85 -1.38
C ALA A 152 -2.28 8.16 -2.38
N LEU A 153 -1.06 8.34 -1.88
CA LEU A 153 0.13 8.62 -2.70
C LEU A 153 1.13 7.46 -2.69
N ILE A 154 1.44 6.94 -1.52
CA ILE A 154 2.28 5.75 -1.32
C ILE A 154 1.90 5.09 0.00
N THR A 155 2.13 3.78 0.12
CA THR A 155 1.83 3.02 1.34
C THR A 155 2.92 2.03 1.70
N CYS A 156 3.04 1.75 3.00
CA CYS A 156 3.80 0.65 3.55
C CYS A 156 2.86 -0.35 4.20
N ASP A 157 2.92 -1.61 3.78
CA ASP A 157 2.17 -2.71 4.39
C ASP A 157 2.83 -3.15 5.68
N LEU A 158 2.09 -3.11 6.78
CA LEU A 158 2.58 -3.47 8.13
C LEU A 158 1.89 -4.72 8.69
N TRP A 159 1.20 -5.47 7.85
CA TRP A 159 0.82 -6.83 8.17
C TRP A 159 2.07 -7.70 8.31
N GLU A 160 2.11 -8.60 9.28
CA GLU A 160 3.30 -9.46 9.49
C GLU A 160 3.64 -10.30 8.26
N HIS A 161 2.65 -10.69 7.45
CA HIS A 161 2.90 -11.43 6.21
C HIS A 161 3.75 -10.65 5.19
N ALA A 162 3.81 -9.32 5.28
CA ALA A 162 4.62 -8.49 4.40
C ALA A 162 6.12 -8.59 4.69
N TYR A 163 6.51 -8.95 5.93
CA TYR A 163 7.90 -8.85 6.35
C TYR A 163 8.43 -10.02 7.19
N TYR A 164 7.58 -10.91 7.69
CA TYR A 164 8.00 -11.92 8.66
C TYR A 164 9.00 -12.93 8.09
N ILE A 165 8.92 -13.27 6.80
CA ILE A 165 9.86 -14.18 6.14
C ILE A 165 11.28 -13.60 6.18
N ASP A 166 11.46 -12.34 5.80
CA ASP A 166 12.77 -11.70 5.68
C ASP A 166 13.28 -11.10 6.99
N TYR A 167 12.39 -10.57 7.81
CA TYR A 167 12.74 -9.72 8.95
C TYR A 167 12.23 -10.26 10.29
N ARG A 168 11.44 -11.33 10.31
CA ARG A 168 10.78 -11.85 11.52
C ARG A 168 10.01 -10.73 12.23
N ASN A 169 10.23 -10.56 13.53
CA ASN A 169 9.60 -9.51 14.35
C ASN A 169 10.26 -8.12 14.19
N ALA A 170 11.27 -7.98 13.34
CA ALA A 170 12.03 -6.73 13.21
C ALA A 170 11.36 -5.75 12.22
N ARG A 171 10.11 -5.32 12.53
CA ARG A 171 9.35 -4.35 11.71
C ARG A 171 10.16 -3.11 11.35
N ALA A 172 10.97 -2.58 12.27
CA ALA A 172 11.81 -1.40 12.02
C ALA A 172 12.79 -1.61 10.85
N LYS A 173 13.42 -2.80 10.74
CA LYS A 173 14.33 -3.14 9.64
C LYS A 173 13.59 -3.27 8.31
N TYR A 174 12.38 -3.80 8.32
CA TYR A 174 11.53 -3.83 7.12
C TYR A 174 11.14 -2.43 6.66
N VAL A 175 10.74 -1.54 7.58
CA VAL A 175 10.41 -0.15 7.24
C VAL A 175 11.64 0.59 6.69
N GLU A 176 12.84 0.30 7.20
CA GLU A 176 14.10 0.81 6.63
C GLU A 176 14.30 0.30 5.19
N ALA A 177 14.09 -0.99 4.93
CA ALA A 177 14.20 -1.58 3.60
C ALA A 177 13.15 -1.02 2.62
N PHE A 178 11.93 -0.74 3.07
CA PHE A 178 10.87 -0.10 2.27
C PHE A 178 11.38 1.20 1.62
N TRP A 179 12.14 2.02 2.32
CA TRP A 179 12.68 3.27 1.78
C TRP A 179 13.62 3.08 0.60
N SER A 180 14.29 1.93 0.49
CA SER A 180 15.15 1.59 -0.65
C SER A 180 14.37 1.16 -1.90
N LEU A 181 13.08 0.90 -1.75
CA LEU A 181 12.19 0.42 -2.81
C LEU A 181 11.10 1.42 -3.20
N ALA A 182 10.91 2.50 -2.42
CA ALA A 182 9.83 3.46 -2.63
C ALA A 182 9.82 4.01 -4.06
N ASN A 183 8.66 3.91 -4.73
CA ASN A 183 8.44 4.38 -6.10
C ASN A 183 7.89 5.80 -6.08
N TRP A 184 8.79 6.79 -6.06
CA TRP A 184 8.41 8.20 -6.00
C TRP A 184 7.76 8.70 -7.30
N ASP A 185 8.02 8.04 -8.45
CA ASP A 185 7.33 8.38 -9.70
C ASP A 185 5.83 8.05 -9.60
N PHE A 186 5.51 6.90 -9.01
CA PHE A 186 4.12 6.51 -8.73
C PHE A 186 3.46 7.46 -7.72
N ALA A 187 4.15 7.80 -6.64
CA ALA A 187 3.64 8.74 -5.65
C ALA A 187 3.40 10.14 -6.25
N ALA A 188 4.30 10.61 -7.11
CA ALA A 188 4.17 11.91 -7.80
C ALA A 188 3.01 11.91 -8.82
N ALA A 189 2.81 10.81 -9.55
CA ALA A 189 1.67 10.65 -10.45
C ALA A 189 0.33 10.69 -9.70
N ASN A 190 0.27 10.10 -8.50
CA ASN A 190 -0.90 10.17 -7.64
C ASN A 190 -1.09 11.56 -7.02
N PHE A 191 -0.02 12.33 -6.83
CA PHE A 191 -0.10 13.68 -6.26
C PHE A 191 -0.66 14.71 -7.24
N ALA A 192 -0.49 14.52 -8.52
CA ALA A 192 -0.91 15.41 -9.59
C ALA A 192 -2.44 15.70 -9.59
#